data_28a4bbd304c77240e5f7e3e71e0078f4
#
_entry.id   28a4bbd304c77240e5f7e3e71e0078f4
#
_cell.length_a   1.000
_cell.length_b   1.000
_cell.length_c   1.000
_cell.angle_alpha   90.00
_cell.angle_beta   90.00
_cell.angle_gamma   90.00
#
_symmetry.space_group_name_H-M   'P 1'
#
loop_
_entity.id
_entity.type
_entity.pdbx_description
1 polymer ?
#
loop_
_entity_poly.entity_id
_entity_poly.type
_entity_poly.pdbx_seq_one_letter_code
_entity_poly.pdbx_strand_id
1 'polypeptide(L)'
;MTYAGDRIIFDADSHLLELPDFLSSHADIRTKKWLPDLGAALVGQFNPGEYVQKQGHHPDRVRELLELGDNLTRGPKWHEALGSFNGPERGQALNLLGFREQVVFSSFCARLIFDPDNDLEVAYGGAAAHNRAMADFCSADNRLIGVAMVPLQDTARALKELEHVKQLGLGAVWIPADAPAGRSPGHPGNEAIWACLAEAGLPFIL
;
A
#
# COMPACT_ATOMS: atom_id res chain seq x y z
N MET A 1 21.07 2.32 20.65
CA MET A 1 20.84 0.91 20.26
C MET A 1 19.50 0.88 19.55
N THR A 2 19.33 0.14 18.44
CA THR A 2 18.03 0.01 17.76
C THR A 2 17.12 -0.96 18.51
N TYR A 3 15.80 -0.90 18.25
CA TYR A 3 14.85 -1.88 18.81
C TYR A 3 15.23 -3.33 18.44
N ALA A 4 15.72 -3.57 17.24
CA ALA A 4 16.18 -4.89 16.81
C ALA A 4 17.40 -5.38 17.62
N GLY A 5 18.27 -4.48 18.06
CA GLY A 5 19.57 -4.85 18.66
C GLY A 5 20.39 -5.67 17.66
N ASP A 6 20.83 -6.86 18.08
CA ASP A 6 21.60 -7.79 17.21
C ASP A 6 20.71 -8.75 16.39
N ARG A 7 19.39 -8.62 16.47
CA ARG A 7 18.44 -9.46 15.72
C ARG A 7 18.28 -8.98 14.29
N ILE A 8 18.17 -9.91 13.35
CA ILE A 8 17.74 -9.61 11.99
C ILE A 8 16.20 -9.74 11.97
N ILE A 9 15.51 -8.63 11.74
CA ILE A 9 14.04 -8.57 11.75
C ILE A 9 13.57 -8.19 10.34
N PHE A 10 12.68 -9.01 9.80
CA PHE A 10 11.84 -8.73 8.62
C PHE A 10 10.42 -8.51 9.12
N ASP A 11 9.83 -7.39 8.76
CA ASP A 11 8.45 -7.08 9.08
C ASP A 11 7.57 -7.41 7.87
N ALA A 12 6.77 -8.46 8.01
CA ALA A 12 5.95 -8.98 6.92
C ALA A 12 4.50 -8.44 6.91
N ASP A 13 4.13 -7.54 7.83
CA ASP A 13 2.76 -7.06 8.00
C ASP A 13 2.75 -5.58 8.44
N SER A 14 3.39 -4.76 7.66
CA SER A 14 3.41 -3.32 7.87
C SER A 14 2.36 -2.63 7.00
N HIS A 15 1.72 -1.60 7.53
CA HIS A 15 0.73 -0.83 6.79
C HIS A 15 1.15 0.63 6.61
N LEU A 16 0.91 1.18 5.44
CA LEU A 16 0.80 2.63 5.28
C LEU A 16 -0.64 3.08 5.56
N LEU A 17 -0.79 4.32 5.95
CA LEU A 17 -2.08 4.96 6.15
C LEU A 17 -2.33 5.93 5.00
N GLU A 18 -3.27 5.62 4.14
CA GLU A 18 -3.54 6.43 2.96
C GLU A 18 -4.12 7.79 3.36
N LEU A 19 -3.53 8.85 2.82
CA LEU A 19 -4.13 10.19 2.86
C LEU A 19 -5.33 10.26 1.92
N PRO A 20 -6.26 11.21 2.11
CA PRO A 20 -7.47 11.33 1.29
C PRO A 20 -7.20 11.40 -0.20
N ASP A 21 -6.10 12.03 -0.61
CA ASP A 21 -5.70 12.20 -2.01
C ASP A 21 -4.79 11.09 -2.54
N PHE A 22 -4.50 10.05 -1.76
CA PHE A 22 -3.56 8.97 -2.09
C PHE A 22 -3.83 8.34 -3.47
N LEU A 23 -5.09 7.95 -3.74
CA LEU A 23 -5.47 7.43 -5.05
C LEU A 23 -5.57 8.53 -6.10
N SER A 24 -6.22 9.65 -5.76
CA SER A 24 -6.53 10.69 -6.73
C SER A 24 -5.30 11.43 -7.25
N SER A 25 -4.22 11.51 -6.45
CA SER A 25 -2.94 12.10 -6.85
C SER A 25 -2.19 11.24 -7.86
N HIS A 26 -2.43 9.92 -7.88
CA HIS A 26 -1.77 8.95 -8.76
C HIS A 26 -2.70 8.39 -9.85
N ALA A 27 -3.96 8.81 -9.88
CA ALA A 27 -4.93 8.40 -10.88
C ALA A 27 -4.74 9.12 -12.21
N ASP A 28 -4.97 8.43 -13.32
CA ASP A 28 -5.12 9.09 -14.59
C ASP A 28 -6.40 9.96 -14.63
N ILE A 29 -6.47 10.90 -15.59
CA ILE A 29 -7.57 11.87 -15.66
C ILE A 29 -8.94 11.23 -15.90
N ARG A 30 -8.98 10.04 -16.50
CA ARG A 30 -10.23 9.31 -16.77
C ARG A 30 -10.72 8.62 -15.51
N THR A 31 -9.82 7.99 -14.81
CA THR A 31 -10.10 7.22 -13.59
C THR A 31 -10.41 8.13 -12.40
N LYS A 32 -9.70 9.25 -12.28
CA LYS A 32 -9.82 10.18 -11.14
C LYS A 32 -11.26 10.56 -10.80
N LYS A 33 -12.12 10.73 -11.79
CA LYS A 33 -13.52 11.10 -11.60
C LYS A 33 -14.42 9.99 -11.02
N TRP A 34 -13.94 8.74 -11.07
CA TRP A 34 -14.68 7.58 -10.60
C TRP A 34 -14.20 7.10 -9.22
N LEU A 35 -12.99 7.52 -8.81
CA LEU A 35 -12.45 7.13 -7.53
C LEU A 35 -13.16 7.90 -6.41
N PRO A 36 -13.63 7.22 -5.38
CA PRO A 36 -14.17 7.88 -4.20
C PRO A 36 -13.08 8.62 -3.44
N ASP A 37 -13.49 9.63 -2.71
CA ASP A 37 -12.64 10.35 -1.78
C ASP A 37 -12.35 9.45 -0.56
N LEU A 38 -11.09 9.07 -0.38
CA LEU A 38 -10.66 8.29 0.79
C LEU A 38 -10.89 9.06 2.10
N GLY A 39 -10.98 10.39 2.04
CA GLY A 39 -11.32 11.22 3.19
C GLY A 39 -12.65 10.82 3.84
N ALA A 40 -13.63 10.42 3.04
CA ALA A 40 -14.91 9.92 3.55
C ALA A 40 -14.77 8.59 4.31
N ALA A 41 -13.87 7.71 3.88
CA ALA A 41 -13.57 6.44 4.55
C ALA A 41 -12.81 6.64 5.88
N LEU A 42 -12.14 7.77 6.03
CA LEU A 42 -11.31 8.12 7.19
C LEU A 42 -12.01 9.04 8.19
N VAL A 43 -13.25 9.46 7.91
CA VAL A 43 -14.03 10.34 8.81
C VAL A 43 -14.08 9.77 10.22
N GLY A 44 -13.68 10.59 11.19
CA GLY A 44 -13.66 10.23 12.61
C GLY A 44 -12.36 9.58 13.09
N GLN A 45 -11.43 9.21 12.21
CA GLN A 45 -10.15 8.64 12.60
C GLN A 45 -9.07 9.71 12.82
N PHE A 46 -9.04 10.76 11.99
CA PHE A 46 -8.18 11.93 12.14
C PHE A 46 -8.67 13.10 11.30
N ASN A 47 -8.15 14.31 11.56
CA ASN A 47 -8.38 15.46 10.69
C ASN A 47 -7.35 15.45 9.54
N PRO A 48 -7.74 15.10 8.31
CA PRO A 48 -6.80 14.93 7.21
C PRO A 48 -6.25 16.26 6.66
N GLY A 49 -6.89 17.38 6.95
CA GLY A 49 -6.61 18.66 6.28
C GLY A 49 -5.15 19.10 6.38
N GLU A 50 -4.54 18.98 7.55
CA GLU A 50 -3.15 19.37 7.73
C GLU A 50 -2.17 18.43 7.04
N TYR A 51 -2.41 17.12 7.12
CA TYR A 51 -1.55 16.09 6.52
C TYR A 51 -1.64 16.07 5.00
N VAL A 52 -2.82 16.28 4.43
CA VAL A 52 -3.01 16.43 2.98
C VAL A 52 -2.17 17.59 2.44
N GLN A 53 -2.19 18.73 3.13
CA GLN A 53 -1.44 19.91 2.68
C GLN A 53 0.07 19.73 2.79
N LYS A 54 0.57 19.06 3.82
CA LYS A 54 2.00 18.91 4.13
C LYS A 54 2.58 17.60 3.68
N GLN A 55 1.77 16.59 3.48
CA GLN A 55 2.15 15.20 3.19
C GLN A 55 3.25 14.64 4.10
N GLY A 56 3.29 15.13 5.35
CA GLY A 56 4.30 14.76 6.33
C GLY A 56 3.99 15.35 7.71
N HIS A 57 4.69 14.90 8.73
CA HIS A 57 4.61 15.47 10.06
C HIS A 57 5.33 16.82 10.12
N HIS A 58 4.95 17.64 11.10
CA HIS A 58 5.71 18.85 11.40
C HIS A 58 7.14 18.48 11.86
N PRO A 59 8.19 19.23 11.50
CA PRO A 59 9.57 18.91 11.88
C PRO A 59 9.79 18.72 13.39
N ASP A 60 9.10 19.48 14.23
CA ASP A 60 9.16 19.29 15.70
C ASP A 60 8.56 17.95 16.12
N ARG A 61 7.44 17.55 15.48
CA ARG A 61 6.83 16.26 15.73
C ARG A 61 7.71 15.09 15.31
N VAL A 62 8.36 15.20 14.15
CA VAL A 62 9.34 14.20 13.70
C VAL A 62 10.46 14.06 14.74
N ARG A 63 10.99 15.17 15.24
CA ARG A 63 12.03 15.15 16.28
C ARG A 63 11.54 14.46 17.55
N GLU A 64 10.35 14.80 18.07
CA GLU A 64 9.74 14.16 19.23
C GLU A 64 9.60 12.64 19.05
N LEU A 65 9.15 12.20 17.87
CA LEU A 65 9.01 10.77 17.57
C LEU A 65 10.36 10.07 17.51
N LEU A 66 11.37 10.72 16.93
CA LEU A 66 12.73 10.17 16.88
C LEU A 66 13.36 10.06 18.29
N GLU A 67 13.04 10.96 19.22
CA GLU A 67 13.50 10.92 20.61
C GLU A 67 12.93 9.72 21.40
N LEU A 68 11.84 9.10 20.93
CA LEU A 68 11.32 7.87 21.55
C LEU A 68 12.26 6.67 21.41
N GLY A 69 13.17 6.67 20.42
CA GLY A 69 14.12 5.59 20.18
C GLY A 69 13.43 4.24 20.02
N ASP A 70 13.85 3.23 20.78
CA ASP A 70 13.26 1.88 20.77
C ASP A 70 11.82 1.82 21.34
N ASN A 71 11.37 2.87 22.04
CA ASN A 71 9.98 3.01 22.45
C ASN A 71 9.04 3.42 21.31
N LEU A 72 9.55 3.71 20.11
CA LEU A 72 8.73 4.05 18.94
C LEU A 72 7.65 3.00 18.65
N THR A 73 7.92 1.72 18.89
CA THR A 73 6.95 0.62 18.73
C THR A 73 5.76 0.71 19.68
N ARG A 74 5.90 1.41 20.81
CA ARG A 74 4.88 1.64 21.83
C ARG A 74 4.34 3.06 21.81
N GLY A 75 4.88 3.90 20.95
CA GLY A 75 4.54 5.31 20.78
C GLY A 75 3.21 5.54 20.08
N PRO A 76 3.04 6.72 19.49
CA PRO A 76 1.86 7.10 18.74
C PRO A 76 1.51 6.10 17.64
N LYS A 77 0.21 5.98 17.34
CA LYS A 77 -0.36 5.06 16.36
C LYS A 77 -1.12 5.83 15.29
N TRP A 78 -1.53 5.12 14.26
CA TRP A 78 -2.27 5.67 13.12
C TRP A 78 -1.47 6.78 12.43
N HIS A 79 -2.14 7.85 12.04
CA HIS A 79 -1.53 9.01 11.38
C HIS A 79 -0.46 9.73 12.22
N GLU A 80 -0.44 9.52 13.54
CA GLU A 80 0.60 10.09 14.40
C GLU A 80 1.89 9.25 14.45
N ALA A 81 1.87 8.04 13.91
CA ALA A 81 3.05 7.18 13.87
C ALA A 81 4.04 7.66 12.81
N LEU A 82 5.33 7.67 13.15
CA LEU A 82 6.39 8.07 12.23
C LEU A 82 6.39 7.21 10.97
N GLY A 83 6.27 7.85 9.81
CA GLY A 83 6.24 7.18 8.51
C GLY A 83 4.96 6.42 8.19
N SER A 84 3.83 6.72 8.88
CA SER A 84 2.55 6.08 8.57
C SER A 84 2.04 6.41 7.16
N PHE A 85 2.28 7.62 6.66
CA PHE A 85 1.83 8.10 5.35
C PHE A 85 2.94 8.81 4.54
N ASN A 86 4.16 8.85 5.05
CA ASN A 86 5.29 9.53 4.41
C ASN A 86 6.48 8.57 4.30
N GLY A 87 6.92 8.26 3.08
CA GLY A 87 7.99 7.31 2.80
C GLY A 87 9.35 7.69 3.41
N PRO A 88 9.84 8.94 3.25
CA PRO A 88 11.07 9.40 3.90
C PRO A 88 11.07 9.24 5.42
N GLU A 89 9.95 9.55 6.09
CA GLU A 89 9.81 9.33 7.53
C GLU A 89 9.80 7.83 7.89
N ARG A 90 9.24 6.99 7.02
CA ARG A 90 9.28 5.53 7.18
C ARG A 90 10.71 5.01 7.17
N GLY A 91 11.57 5.52 6.30
CA GLY A 91 12.99 5.20 6.29
C GLY A 91 13.68 5.57 7.61
N GLN A 92 13.34 6.73 8.19
CA GLN A 92 13.84 7.12 9.52
C GLN A 92 13.36 6.18 10.62
N ALA A 93 12.08 5.78 10.61
CA ALA A 93 11.55 4.80 11.55
C ALA A 93 12.27 3.45 11.45
N LEU A 94 12.55 2.97 10.22
CA LEU A 94 13.30 1.74 9.99
C LEU A 94 14.73 1.82 10.56
N ASN A 95 15.39 2.97 10.46
CA ASN A 95 16.70 3.18 11.05
C ASN A 95 16.69 3.02 12.58
N LEU A 96 15.67 3.58 13.25
CA LEU A 96 15.50 3.46 14.70
C LEU A 96 15.13 2.03 15.11
N LEU A 97 14.25 1.39 14.36
CA LEU A 97 13.80 0.03 14.63
C LEU A 97 14.91 -0.99 14.33
N GLY A 98 15.78 -0.70 13.38
CA GLY A 98 16.85 -1.62 12.93
C GLY A 98 16.30 -2.79 12.11
N PHE A 99 15.16 -2.61 11.46
CA PHE A 99 14.56 -3.64 10.61
C PHE A 99 15.33 -3.78 9.29
N ARG A 100 15.47 -5.01 8.85
CA ARG A 100 16.17 -5.35 7.61
C ARG A 100 15.36 -4.98 6.39
N GLU A 101 14.10 -5.37 6.36
CA GLU A 101 13.14 -5.11 5.30
C GLU A 101 11.72 -5.06 5.88
N GLN A 102 10.83 -4.45 5.14
CA GLN A 102 9.44 -4.29 5.55
C GLN A 102 8.51 -4.44 4.35
N VAL A 103 7.60 -5.41 4.41
CA VAL A 103 6.51 -5.54 3.43
C VAL A 103 5.41 -4.55 3.80
N VAL A 104 5.02 -3.70 2.84
CA VAL A 104 4.10 -2.58 3.08
C VAL A 104 2.77 -2.81 2.37
N PHE A 105 1.71 -2.86 3.17
CA PHE A 105 0.32 -2.96 2.73
C PHE A 105 -0.40 -1.62 2.80
N SER A 106 -1.46 -1.52 2.05
CA SER A 106 -2.50 -0.50 2.19
C SER A 106 -3.39 -0.80 3.41
N SER A 107 -3.92 0.23 4.09
CA SER A 107 -4.86 0.06 5.21
C SER A 107 -6.32 0.05 4.76
N PHE A 108 -6.68 0.87 3.77
CA PHE A 108 -8.08 1.12 3.39
C PHE A 108 -8.40 0.80 1.93
N CYS A 109 -7.45 0.89 1.02
CA CYS A 109 -7.70 0.77 -0.42
C CYS A 109 -8.23 -0.60 -0.84
N ALA A 110 -7.86 -1.68 -0.15
CA ALA A 110 -8.31 -3.03 -0.50
C ALA A 110 -9.84 -3.15 -0.48
N ARG A 111 -10.48 -2.63 0.56
CA ARG A 111 -11.94 -2.65 0.69
C ARG A 111 -12.64 -1.92 -0.46
N LEU A 112 -12.01 -0.86 -0.95
CA LEU A 112 -12.53 -0.08 -2.05
C LEU A 112 -12.29 -0.75 -3.40
N ILE A 113 -11.06 -1.21 -3.66
CA ILE A 113 -10.62 -1.72 -4.96
C ILE A 113 -11.20 -3.12 -5.23
N PHE A 114 -11.33 -3.94 -4.20
CA PHE A 114 -11.83 -5.31 -4.29
C PHE A 114 -13.34 -5.43 -4.06
N ASP A 115 -14.06 -4.32 -3.95
CA ASP A 115 -15.52 -4.35 -3.87
C ASP A 115 -16.07 -5.05 -5.12
N PRO A 116 -16.81 -6.18 -4.96
CA PRO A 116 -17.33 -6.97 -6.09
C PRO A 116 -18.36 -6.22 -6.93
N ASP A 117 -18.99 -5.18 -6.38
CA ASP A 117 -20.00 -4.36 -7.05
C ASP A 117 -19.37 -3.22 -7.88
N ASN A 118 -18.06 -3.06 -7.87
CA ASN A 118 -17.38 -2.05 -8.66
C ASN A 118 -17.46 -2.33 -10.17
N ASP A 119 -17.67 -1.28 -10.94
CA ASP A 119 -17.36 -1.30 -12.36
C ASP A 119 -15.87 -1.61 -12.60
N LEU A 120 -15.55 -2.31 -13.68
CA LEU A 120 -14.17 -2.65 -14.05
C LEU A 120 -13.25 -1.41 -14.17
N GLU A 121 -13.80 -0.26 -14.60
CA GLU A 121 -13.03 1.00 -14.68
C GLU A 121 -12.65 1.50 -13.29
N VAL A 122 -13.52 1.36 -12.29
CA VAL A 122 -13.24 1.73 -10.90
C VAL A 122 -12.23 0.75 -10.27
N ALA A 123 -12.48 -0.55 -10.40
CA ALA A 123 -11.62 -1.58 -9.82
C ALA A 123 -10.18 -1.50 -10.37
N TYR A 124 -10.00 -1.57 -11.68
CA TYR A 124 -8.67 -1.57 -12.30
C TYR A 124 -8.02 -0.19 -12.34
N GLY A 125 -8.80 0.88 -12.48
CA GLY A 125 -8.29 2.24 -12.38
C GLY A 125 -7.84 2.58 -10.96
N GLY A 126 -8.58 2.13 -9.95
CA GLY A 126 -8.22 2.23 -8.55
C GLY A 126 -6.95 1.43 -8.23
N ALA A 127 -6.86 0.18 -8.71
CA ALA A 127 -5.67 -0.65 -8.56
C ALA A 127 -4.43 0.01 -9.18
N ALA A 128 -4.53 0.49 -10.42
CA ALA A 128 -3.42 1.17 -11.08
C ALA A 128 -2.99 2.46 -10.37
N ALA A 129 -3.92 3.23 -9.81
CA ALA A 129 -3.62 4.41 -9.01
C ALA A 129 -2.93 4.02 -7.69
N HIS A 130 -3.46 3.02 -6.98
CA HIS A 130 -2.88 2.46 -5.77
C HIS A 130 -1.45 1.97 -6.01
N ASN A 131 -1.22 1.18 -7.06
CA ASN A 131 0.08 0.58 -7.34
C ASN A 131 1.13 1.65 -7.63
N ARG A 132 0.79 2.73 -8.34
CA ARG A 132 1.69 3.88 -8.51
C ARG A 132 1.97 4.60 -7.19
N ALA A 133 0.94 4.83 -6.37
CA ALA A 133 1.09 5.48 -5.06
C ALA A 133 1.96 4.65 -4.10
N MET A 134 1.76 3.33 -4.09
CA MET A 134 2.57 2.39 -3.30
C MET A 134 4.03 2.39 -3.76
N ALA A 135 4.27 2.37 -5.06
CA ALA A 135 5.62 2.44 -5.61
C ALA A 135 6.30 3.77 -5.25
N ASP A 136 5.58 4.89 -5.34
CA ASP A 136 6.09 6.21 -4.94
C ASP A 136 6.47 6.23 -3.46
N PHE A 137 5.58 5.77 -2.58
CA PHE A 137 5.85 5.67 -1.15
C PHE A 137 7.09 4.81 -0.84
N CYS A 138 7.19 3.62 -1.46
CA CYS A 138 8.30 2.69 -1.22
C CYS A 138 9.62 3.13 -1.87
N SER A 139 9.59 4.01 -2.87
CA SER A 139 10.79 4.54 -3.52
C SER A 139 11.72 5.32 -2.58
N ALA A 140 11.21 5.75 -1.44
CA ALA A 140 11.95 6.52 -0.44
C ALA A 140 13.04 5.71 0.30
N ASP A 141 12.89 4.38 0.37
CA ASP A 141 13.87 3.50 1.04
C ASP A 141 13.81 2.09 0.41
N ASN A 142 14.96 1.56 0.00
CA ASN A 142 15.07 0.27 -0.68
C ASN A 142 14.76 -0.95 0.21
N ARG A 143 14.52 -0.76 1.48
CA ARG A 143 14.07 -1.78 2.43
C ARG A 143 12.54 -1.94 2.43
N LEU A 144 11.81 -1.04 1.77
CA LEU A 144 10.36 -1.08 1.66
C LEU A 144 9.95 -1.92 0.45
N ILE A 145 9.20 -2.97 0.69
CA ILE A 145 8.67 -3.88 -0.32
C ILE A 145 7.18 -3.62 -0.45
N GLY A 146 6.78 -2.87 -1.48
CA GLY A 146 5.38 -2.50 -1.67
C GLY A 146 4.55 -3.67 -2.19
N VAL A 147 3.33 -3.81 -1.65
CA VAL A 147 2.34 -4.79 -2.09
C VAL A 147 1.38 -4.14 -3.08
N ALA A 148 1.33 -4.68 -4.30
CA ALA A 148 0.39 -4.27 -5.33
C ALA A 148 -1.02 -4.81 -5.06
N MET A 149 -2.04 -4.21 -5.65
CA MET A 149 -3.40 -4.76 -5.71
C MET A 149 -3.76 -5.13 -7.14
N VAL A 150 -4.28 -6.34 -7.34
CA VAL A 150 -4.74 -6.82 -8.64
C VAL A 150 -6.12 -7.46 -8.53
N PRO A 151 -7.18 -6.80 -9.03
CA PRO A 151 -8.51 -7.38 -9.11
C PRO A 151 -8.57 -8.58 -10.06
N LEU A 152 -9.49 -9.52 -9.83
CA LEU A 152 -9.62 -10.76 -10.61
C LEU A 152 -10.89 -10.82 -11.50
N GLN A 153 -11.68 -9.75 -11.57
CA GLN A 153 -12.94 -9.75 -12.34
C GLN A 153 -12.73 -9.96 -13.85
N ASP A 154 -11.60 -9.49 -14.40
CA ASP A 154 -11.25 -9.59 -15.82
C ASP A 154 -9.80 -10.05 -15.97
N THR A 155 -9.59 -11.23 -16.52
CA THR A 155 -8.24 -11.83 -16.65
C THR A 155 -7.31 -11.00 -17.54
N ALA A 156 -7.81 -10.41 -18.63
CA ALA A 156 -6.96 -9.61 -19.53
C ALA A 156 -6.49 -8.30 -18.85
N ARG A 157 -7.39 -7.66 -18.10
CA ARG A 157 -7.05 -6.47 -17.31
C ARG A 157 -6.10 -6.81 -16.16
N ALA A 158 -6.31 -7.95 -15.48
CA ALA A 158 -5.43 -8.42 -14.42
C ALA A 158 -4.00 -8.67 -14.95
N LEU A 159 -3.84 -9.33 -16.08
CA LEU A 159 -2.54 -9.54 -16.72
C LEU A 159 -1.86 -8.23 -17.10
N LYS A 160 -2.62 -7.27 -17.66
CA LYS A 160 -2.09 -5.93 -17.95
C LYS A 160 -1.61 -5.21 -16.71
N GLU A 161 -2.37 -5.31 -15.62
CA GLU A 161 -1.97 -4.68 -14.35
C GLU A 161 -0.75 -5.38 -13.74
N LEU A 162 -0.60 -6.71 -13.86
CA LEU A 162 0.61 -7.41 -13.44
C LEU A 162 1.86 -6.95 -14.21
N GLU A 163 1.75 -6.69 -15.50
CA GLU A 163 2.87 -6.08 -16.25
C GLU A 163 3.22 -4.69 -15.73
N HIS A 164 2.23 -3.89 -15.37
CA HIS A 164 2.43 -2.59 -14.74
C HIS A 164 3.10 -2.72 -13.35
N VAL A 165 2.65 -3.67 -12.53
CA VAL A 165 3.25 -3.99 -11.21
C VAL A 165 4.74 -4.31 -11.33
N LYS A 166 5.12 -5.13 -12.33
CA LYS A 166 6.53 -5.46 -12.62
C LYS A 166 7.34 -4.21 -12.98
N GLN A 167 6.79 -3.34 -13.83
CA GLN A 167 7.44 -2.08 -14.22
C GLN A 167 7.65 -1.12 -13.04
N LEU A 168 6.71 -1.11 -12.09
CA LEU A 168 6.79 -0.32 -10.87
C LEU A 168 7.74 -0.91 -9.81
N GLY A 169 8.21 -2.15 -9.99
CA GLY A 169 9.12 -2.81 -9.05
C GLY A 169 8.49 -3.20 -7.73
N LEU A 170 7.17 -3.39 -7.68
CA LEU A 170 6.47 -3.87 -6.48
C LEU A 170 6.80 -5.35 -6.24
N GLY A 171 6.95 -5.75 -4.96
CA GLY A 171 7.54 -7.02 -4.59
C GLY A 171 6.55 -8.13 -4.23
N ALA A 172 5.25 -7.83 -4.13
CA ALA A 172 4.18 -8.80 -3.86
C ALA A 172 2.86 -8.31 -4.44
N VAL A 173 1.88 -9.19 -4.54
CA VAL A 173 0.56 -8.89 -5.08
C VAL A 173 -0.53 -9.33 -4.11
N TRP A 174 -1.41 -8.41 -3.72
CA TRP A 174 -2.63 -8.71 -2.99
C TRP A 174 -3.77 -8.90 -3.98
N ILE A 175 -4.47 -10.01 -3.86
CA ILE A 175 -5.63 -10.39 -4.68
C ILE A 175 -6.84 -10.60 -3.78
N PRO A 176 -8.07 -10.41 -4.27
CA PRO A 176 -9.26 -10.67 -3.47
C PRO A 176 -9.39 -12.16 -3.13
N ALA A 177 -9.71 -12.47 -1.86
CA ALA A 177 -9.91 -13.83 -1.37
C ALA A 177 -11.30 -14.41 -1.70
N ASP A 178 -12.24 -13.57 -2.07
CA ASP A 178 -13.60 -13.95 -2.47
C ASP A 178 -13.68 -14.43 -3.94
N ALA A 179 -14.88 -14.51 -4.49
CA ALA A 179 -15.11 -15.00 -5.85
C ALA A 179 -15.62 -13.88 -6.77
N PRO A 180 -14.79 -12.86 -7.11
CA PRO A 180 -15.20 -11.77 -7.98
C PRO A 180 -15.67 -12.30 -9.34
N ALA A 181 -16.78 -11.75 -9.85
CA ALA A 181 -17.46 -12.24 -11.06
C ALA A 181 -17.83 -13.74 -10.99
N GLY A 182 -18.09 -14.27 -9.79
CA GLY A 182 -18.45 -15.69 -9.58
C GLY A 182 -17.29 -16.68 -9.74
N ARG A 183 -16.04 -16.20 -9.79
CA ARG A 183 -14.85 -17.04 -9.97
C ARG A 183 -13.95 -16.93 -8.74
N SER A 184 -13.84 -18.04 -7.98
CA SER A 184 -12.88 -18.13 -6.90
C SER A 184 -11.43 -18.00 -7.42
N PRO A 185 -10.44 -17.69 -6.59
CA PRO A 185 -9.03 -17.69 -6.98
C PRO A 185 -8.60 -18.99 -7.67
N GLY A 186 -9.11 -20.15 -7.26
CA GLY A 186 -8.83 -21.45 -7.89
C GLY A 186 -9.58 -21.73 -9.20
N HIS A 187 -10.32 -20.79 -9.75
CA HIS A 187 -11.04 -20.99 -11.00
C HIS A 187 -10.08 -21.13 -12.20
N PRO A 188 -10.26 -22.11 -13.13
CA PRO A 188 -9.35 -22.32 -14.28
C PRO A 188 -9.13 -21.08 -15.16
N GLY A 189 -10.10 -20.16 -15.21
CA GLY A 189 -9.97 -18.89 -15.93
C GLY A 189 -8.89 -17.95 -15.37
N ASN A 190 -8.36 -18.22 -14.19
CA ASN A 190 -7.28 -17.44 -13.57
C ASN A 190 -5.88 -18.05 -13.82
N GLU A 191 -5.79 -19.20 -14.52
CA GLU A 191 -4.51 -19.91 -14.72
C GLU A 191 -3.41 -19.02 -15.33
N ALA A 192 -3.77 -18.18 -16.30
CA ALA A 192 -2.81 -17.25 -16.91
C ALA A 192 -2.25 -16.21 -15.90
N ILE A 193 -3.06 -15.82 -14.89
CA ILE A 193 -2.64 -14.91 -13.82
C ILE A 193 -1.60 -15.61 -12.93
N TRP A 194 -1.88 -16.85 -12.54
CA TRP A 194 -0.96 -17.64 -11.71
C TRP A 194 0.35 -17.94 -12.42
N ALA A 195 0.29 -18.29 -13.71
CA ALA A 195 1.48 -18.47 -14.53
C ALA A 195 2.32 -17.19 -14.61
N CYS A 196 1.69 -16.03 -14.83
CA CYS A 196 2.37 -14.73 -14.87
C CYS A 196 3.06 -14.40 -13.53
N LEU A 197 2.40 -14.63 -12.40
CA LEU A 197 2.98 -14.43 -11.06
C LEU A 197 4.17 -15.36 -10.82
N ALA A 198 4.03 -16.64 -11.17
CA ALA A 198 5.09 -17.63 -11.02
C ALA A 198 6.32 -17.30 -11.89
N GLU A 199 6.13 -16.93 -13.15
CA GLU A 199 7.19 -16.52 -14.06
C GLU A 199 7.90 -15.24 -13.57
N ALA A 200 7.16 -14.31 -12.97
CA ALA A 200 7.71 -13.09 -12.41
C ALA A 200 8.39 -13.30 -11.04
N GLY A 201 8.22 -14.45 -10.39
CA GLY A 201 8.68 -14.70 -9.03
C GLY A 201 7.97 -13.82 -7.99
N LEU A 202 6.76 -13.35 -8.28
CA LEU A 202 5.97 -12.49 -7.40
C LEU A 202 5.09 -13.34 -6.47
N PRO A 203 5.29 -13.30 -5.15
CA PRO A 203 4.37 -13.90 -4.20
C PRO A 203 3.03 -13.17 -4.24
N PHE A 204 1.95 -13.91 -3.99
CA PHE A 204 0.63 -13.31 -3.82
C PHE A 204 0.07 -13.59 -2.42
N ILE A 205 -0.82 -12.69 -2.01
CA ILE A 205 -1.46 -12.68 -0.69
C ILE A 205 -2.98 -12.66 -0.93
N LEU A 206 -3.72 -13.40 -0.10
CA LEU A 206 -5.18 -13.46 -0.07
C LEU A 206 -5.72 -12.69 1.15
#